data_94be005b3418e55d05ab29de0500c0a3
#
_entry.id   94be005b3418e55d05ab29de0500c0a3
#
_cell.length_a   1.000
_cell.length_b   1.000
_cell.length_c   1.000
_cell.angle_alpha   90.00
_cell.angle_beta   90.00
_cell.angle_gamma   90.00
#
_symmetry.space_group_name_H-M   'P 1'
#
loop_
_entity.id
_entity.type
_entity.pdbx_description
1 polymer ?
#
loop_
_entity_poly.entity_id
_entity_poly.type
_entity_poly.pdbx_seq_one_letter_code
_entity_poly.pdbx_strand_id
1 'polypeptide(L)'
;MQFPDLHTLQARGTRKWTQFNPDVLPLFIAESDFPTAPAVKQAIVDAAEREMFGYTPAPHAHRLGEAVAGFYADRYGWRPDAEKIFPVADVVRGVMLAIQYFTEGDVVVPVPAYFPFLDVAEVAGRKRIDVNSAGGLNLAEVEAAFANGAGSIIVTNPFNPGGYVFTEKQLDEVCALARKYGARVIVDEIHAPLVYDGTHVCAAANNPDVCITVTATSKAWNVAGLKCAQMIFSNDEDAKTWNAMSGVAKDGVGTLGIVAAEACYDHGREFLDEEIAQLKANRDWLVENLPKAVPGIEIEVPAATYLMFLNFKNTKLVDEKPAAWLRRHAKVAMNEGMDFGPGGKHRARMNFATSPEILEEAVRRIGGAVAKL
;
A
#
# COMPACT_ATOMS: atom_id res chain seq x y z
N MET A 1 -14.26 14.40 11.05
CA MET A 1 -14.02 13.03 11.60
C MET A 1 -13.72 13.12 13.10
N GLN A 2 -14.26 12.21 13.93
CA GLN A 2 -13.95 12.15 15.37
C GLN A 2 -12.89 11.08 15.62
N PHE A 3 -11.77 11.45 16.22
CA PHE A 3 -10.69 10.51 16.54
C PHE A 3 -10.92 9.76 17.85
N PRO A 4 -10.55 8.48 17.93
CA PRO A 4 -10.45 7.77 19.20
C PRO A 4 -9.32 8.38 20.05
N ASP A 5 -9.53 8.46 21.36
CA ASP A 5 -8.49 8.84 22.29
C ASP A 5 -7.39 7.77 22.45
N LEU A 6 -6.27 8.14 23.06
CA LEU A 6 -5.12 7.25 23.23
C LEU A 6 -5.48 5.95 23.98
N HIS A 7 -6.33 6.03 25.01
CA HIS A 7 -6.77 4.86 25.76
C HIS A 7 -7.57 3.89 24.88
N THR A 8 -8.51 4.42 24.09
CA THR A 8 -9.29 3.64 23.13
C THR A 8 -8.38 2.97 22.08
N LEU A 9 -7.38 3.69 21.53
CA LEU A 9 -6.45 3.15 20.57
C LEU A 9 -5.62 1.99 21.15
N GLN A 10 -5.10 2.14 22.37
CA GLN A 10 -4.37 1.09 23.07
C GLN A 10 -5.26 -0.12 23.37
N ALA A 11 -6.52 0.12 23.77
CA ALA A 11 -7.49 -0.94 24.03
C ALA A 11 -7.92 -1.74 22.80
N ARG A 12 -7.73 -1.20 21.56
CA ARG A 12 -7.99 -1.97 20.33
C ARG A 12 -7.16 -3.25 20.22
N GLY A 13 -6.00 -3.32 20.89
CA GLY A 13 -5.13 -4.51 20.85
C GLY A 13 -4.56 -4.84 19.46
N THR A 14 -4.52 -3.86 18.53
CA THR A 14 -3.93 -4.05 17.20
C THR A 14 -2.42 -4.12 17.28
N ARG A 15 -1.79 -4.69 16.24
CA ARG A 15 -0.32 -4.78 16.17
C ARG A 15 0.34 -3.41 16.33
N LYS A 16 -0.24 -2.36 15.78
CA LYS A 16 0.26 -1.00 15.90
C LYS A 16 0.48 -0.58 17.35
N TRP A 17 -0.49 -0.85 18.23
CA TRP A 17 -0.50 -0.40 19.62
C TRP A 17 0.04 -1.41 20.64
N THR A 18 0.37 -2.63 20.20
CA THR A 18 0.90 -3.70 21.09
C THR A 18 2.36 -4.06 20.83
N GLN A 19 2.96 -3.57 19.73
CA GLN A 19 4.33 -3.92 19.33
C GLN A 19 5.39 -3.34 20.28
N PHE A 20 5.15 -2.19 20.88
CA PHE A 20 6.07 -1.47 21.75
C PHE A 20 5.42 -1.16 23.10
N ASN A 21 6.25 -0.72 24.06
CA ASN A 21 5.75 -0.27 25.35
C ASN A 21 4.76 0.90 25.19
N PRO A 22 3.77 1.06 26.09
CA PRO A 22 2.71 2.08 25.96
C PRO A 22 3.20 3.54 25.93
N ASP A 23 4.44 3.82 26.36
CA ASP A 23 5.06 5.16 26.31
C ASP A 23 5.59 5.53 24.91
N VAL A 24 5.64 4.56 23.97
CA VAL A 24 6.12 4.75 22.60
C VAL A 24 4.95 5.05 21.66
N LEU A 25 5.00 6.17 20.95
CA LEU A 25 4.02 6.49 19.90
C LEU A 25 4.31 5.67 18.63
N PRO A 26 3.38 4.83 18.17
CA PRO A 26 3.62 3.88 17.08
C PRO A 26 3.28 4.49 15.72
N LEU A 27 4.27 5.09 15.05
CA LEU A 27 4.15 5.66 13.70
C LEU A 27 4.92 4.81 12.66
N PHE A 28 4.94 3.48 12.82
CA PHE A 28 5.77 2.58 12.00
C PHE A 28 4.98 1.74 10.99
N ILE A 29 3.93 1.04 11.44
CA ILE A 29 3.16 0.13 10.59
C ILE A 29 2.07 0.86 9.81
N ALA A 30 1.76 0.39 8.60
CA ALA A 30 0.71 0.95 7.77
C ALA A 30 -0.69 0.46 8.21
N GLU A 31 -1.08 0.85 9.42
CA GLU A 31 -2.42 0.79 10.02
C GLU A 31 -2.86 2.20 10.40
N SER A 32 -4.12 2.53 10.13
CA SER A 32 -4.74 3.81 10.49
C SER A 32 -5.25 3.79 11.94
N ASP A 33 -5.22 4.93 12.62
CA ASP A 33 -5.86 5.13 13.92
C ASP A 33 -7.30 5.67 13.80
N PHE A 34 -7.73 5.95 12.58
CA PHE A 34 -9.08 6.42 12.31
C PHE A 34 -10.14 5.38 12.75
N PRO A 35 -11.37 5.78 13.00
CA PRO A 35 -12.44 4.82 13.26
C PRO A 35 -12.69 3.95 12.02
N THR A 36 -13.26 2.78 12.22
CA THR A 36 -13.76 1.98 11.08
C THR A 36 -15.02 2.63 10.53
N ALA A 37 -15.14 2.73 9.21
CA ALA A 37 -16.34 3.24 8.55
C ALA A 37 -17.60 2.56 9.09
N PRO A 38 -18.62 3.31 9.55
CA PRO A 38 -19.79 2.75 10.23
C PRO A 38 -20.51 1.67 9.43
N ALA A 39 -20.67 1.87 8.12
CA ALA A 39 -21.30 0.91 7.22
C ALA A 39 -20.50 -0.40 7.11
N VAL A 40 -19.17 -0.32 7.07
CA VAL A 40 -18.28 -1.49 7.03
C VAL A 40 -18.37 -2.27 8.35
N LYS A 41 -18.34 -1.58 9.48
CA LYS A 41 -18.50 -2.20 10.79
C LYS A 41 -19.85 -2.89 10.92
N GLN A 42 -20.94 -2.24 10.48
CA GLN A 42 -22.29 -2.80 10.53
C GLN A 42 -22.41 -4.06 9.66
N ALA A 43 -21.85 -4.04 8.43
CA ALA A 43 -21.88 -5.21 7.55
C ALA A 43 -21.19 -6.44 8.17
N ILE A 44 -20.08 -6.24 8.89
CA ILE A 44 -19.38 -7.31 9.61
C ILE A 44 -20.24 -7.83 10.77
N VAL A 45 -20.85 -6.93 11.56
CA VAL A 45 -21.73 -7.30 12.68
C VAL A 45 -22.93 -8.11 12.18
N ASP A 46 -23.60 -7.64 11.12
CA ASP A 46 -24.75 -8.31 10.52
C ASP A 46 -24.39 -9.71 9.97
N ALA A 47 -23.19 -9.85 9.39
CA ALA A 47 -22.71 -11.14 8.93
C ALA A 47 -22.40 -12.08 10.11
N ALA A 48 -21.83 -11.58 11.19
CA ALA A 48 -21.56 -12.33 12.41
C ALA A 48 -22.85 -12.77 13.11
N GLU A 49 -23.87 -11.91 13.20
CA GLU A 49 -25.19 -12.23 13.75
C GLU A 49 -25.94 -13.29 12.95
N ARG A 50 -25.67 -13.37 11.63
CA ARG A 50 -26.17 -14.45 10.76
C ARG A 50 -25.29 -15.70 10.77
N GLU A 51 -24.27 -15.75 11.62
CA GLU A 51 -23.33 -16.87 11.72
C GLU A 51 -22.63 -17.22 10.38
N MET A 52 -22.28 -16.21 9.56
CA MET A 52 -21.61 -16.37 8.27
C MET A 52 -20.12 -16.74 8.42
N PHE A 53 -19.83 -17.83 9.12
CA PHE A 53 -18.46 -18.30 9.39
C PHE A 53 -18.05 -19.49 8.51
N GLY A 54 -18.96 -19.98 7.65
CA GLY A 54 -18.69 -21.05 6.71
C GLY A 54 -17.92 -20.58 5.46
N TYR A 55 -17.82 -21.50 4.48
CA TYR A 55 -17.21 -21.18 3.19
C TYR A 55 -17.96 -20.05 2.48
N THR A 56 -17.21 -19.23 1.74
CA THR A 56 -17.76 -18.10 1.00
C THR A 56 -18.76 -18.57 -0.06
N PRO A 57 -20.02 -18.10 -0.05
CA PRO A 57 -20.96 -18.40 -1.11
C PRO A 57 -20.53 -17.77 -2.45
N ALA A 58 -20.67 -18.50 -3.56
CA ALA A 58 -20.29 -18.02 -4.90
C ALA A 58 -20.87 -16.64 -5.28
N PRO A 59 -22.14 -16.27 -4.95
CA PRO A 59 -22.68 -14.95 -5.24
C PRO A 59 -21.92 -13.79 -4.59
N HIS A 60 -21.21 -14.00 -3.46
CA HIS A 60 -20.42 -12.96 -2.83
C HIS A 60 -19.18 -12.58 -3.64
N ALA A 61 -18.52 -13.55 -4.25
CA ALA A 61 -17.37 -13.25 -5.13
C ALA A 61 -17.79 -12.40 -6.33
N HIS A 62 -18.95 -12.68 -6.93
CA HIS A 62 -19.50 -11.90 -8.03
C HIS A 62 -19.86 -10.46 -7.58
N ARG A 63 -20.55 -10.29 -6.44
CA ARG A 63 -20.88 -8.97 -5.90
C ARG A 63 -19.63 -8.15 -5.57
N LEU A 64 -18.59 -8.77 -5.04
CA LEU A 64 -17.30 -8.09 -4.82
C LEU A 64 -16.73 -7.59 -6.15
N GLY A 65 -16.77 -8.40 -7.22
CA GLY A 65 -16.32 -7.95 -8.55
C GLY A 65 -17.08 -6.72 -9.05
N GLU A 66 -18.41 -6.70 -8.93
CA GLU A 66 -19.24 -5.55 -9.29
C GLU A 66 -18.96 -4.31 -8.42
N ALA A 67 -18.77 -4.49 -7.10
CA ALA A 67 -18.45 -3.40 -6.18
C ALA A 67 -17.10 -2.75 -6.53
N VAL A 68 -16.07 -3.57 -6.82
CA VAL A 68 -14.76 -3.09 -7.28
C VAL A 68 -14.89 -2.37 -8.61
N ALA A 69 -15.55 -2.97 -9.61
CA ALA A 69 -15.71 -2.39 -10.94
C ALA A 69 -16.46 -1.05 -10.89
N GLY A 70 -17.50 -0.95 -10.05
CA GLY A 70 -18.23 0.28 -9.79
C GLY A 70 -17.37 1.35 -9.15
N PHE A 71 -16.60 1.01 -8.12
CA PHE A 71 -15.70 1.94 -7.46
C PHE A 71 -14.62 2.48 -8.41
N TYR A 72 -14.00 1.59 -9.21
CA TYR A 72 -12.98 1.97 -10.19
C TYR A 72 -13.54 2.89 -11.29
N ALA A 73 -14.75 2.58 -11.78
CA ALA A 73 -15.42 3.44 -12.76
C ALA A 73 -15.65 4.86 -12.24
N ASP A 74 -16.19 4.96 -11.03
CA ASP A 74 -16.56 6.25 -10.44
C ASP A 74 -15.32 7.05 -9.98
N ARG A 75 -14.30 6.37 -9.47
CA ARG A 75 -13.13 7.03 -8.86
C ARG A 75 -12.01 7.29 -9.86
N TYR A 76 -11.82 6.41 -10.84
CA TYR A 76 -10.66 6.43 -11.75
C TYR A 76 -11.05 6.51 -13.23
N GLY A 77 -12.36 6.49 -13.56
CA GLY A 77 -12.84 6.54 -14.94
C GLY A 77 -12.61 5.27 -15.76
N TRP A 78 -12.19 4.17 -15.10
CA TRP A 78 -12.00 2.87 -15.74
C TRP A 78 -12.88 1.82 -15.07
N ARG A 79 -13.72 1.12 -15.85
CA ARG A 79 -14.53 0.02 -15.36
C ARG A 79 -13.95 -1.31 -15.81
N PRO A 80 -13.22 -2.04 -14.94
CA PRO A 80 -12.80 -3.41 -15.25
C PRO A 80 -14.02 -4.34 -15.36
N ASP A 81 -13.84 -5.46 -16.05
CA ASP A 81 -14.85 -6.52 -16.16
C ASP A 81 -14.98 -7.25 -14.82
N ALA A 82 -16.15 -7.16 -14.20
CA ALA A 82 -16.42 -7.75 -12.88
C ALA A 82 -16.18 -9.27 -12.85
N GLU A 83 -16.39 -9.98 -13.97
CA GLU A 83 -16.15 -11.42 -14.09
C GLU A 83 -14.65 -11.78 -14.15
N LYS A 84 -13.78 -10.79 -14.29
CA LYS A 84 -12.31 -10.94 -14.29
C LYS A 84 -11.66 -10.40 -13.02
N ILE A 85 -12.47 -10.17 -11.97
CA ILE A 85 -12.00 -9.72 -10.66
C ILE A 85 -12.13 -10.88 -9.68
N PHE A 86 -11.01 -11.29 -9.10
CA PHE A 86 -10.96 -12.46 -8.24
C PHE A 86 -10.40 -12.14 -6.86
N PRO A 87 -11.05 -12.59 -5.78
CA PRO A 87 -10.54 -12.38 -4.44
C PRO A 87 -9.27 -13.22 -4.17
N VAL A 88 -8.33 -12.63 -3.45
CA VAL A 88 -7.12 -13.27 -2.92
C VAL A 88 -6.89 -12.85 -1.47
N ALA A 89 -6.09 -13.60 -0.72
CA ALA A 89 -5.92 -13.38 0.71
C ALA A 89 -5.39 -11.96 1.05
N ASP A 90 -4.37 -11.51 0.35
CA ASP A 90 -3.80 -10.16 0.46
C ASP A 90 -3.00 -9.80 -0.81
N VAL A 91 -2.58 -8.55 -0.92
CA VAL A 91 -1.86 -8.03 -2.10
C VAL A 91 -0.52 -8.74 -2.30
N VAL A 92 0.23 -9.03 -1.25
CA VAL A 92 1.53 -9.73 -1.38
C VAL A 92 1.31 -11.13 -1.94
N ARG A 93 0.26 -11.84 -1.48
CA ARG A 93 -0.14 -13.13 -2.05
C ARG A 93 -0.55 -12.99 -3.52
N GLY A 94 -1.33 -11.96 -3.86
CA GLY A 94 -1.72 -11.68 -5.25
C GLY A 94 -0.52 -11.44 -6.16
N VAL A 95 0.43 -10.60 -5.74
CA VAL A 95 1.69 -10.35 -6.46
C VAL A 95 2.50 -11.64 -6.62
N MET A 96 2.61 -12.46 -5.57
CA MET A 96 3.31 -13.73 -5.63
C MET A 96 2.66 -14.69 -6.65
N LEU A 97 1.32 -14.80 -6.64
CA LEU A 97 0.59 -15.62 -7.62
C LEU A 97 0.78 -15.09 -9.04
N ALA A 98 0.79 -13.76 -9.23
CA ALA A 98 1.07 -13.17 -10.53
C ALA A 98 2.46 -13.57 -11.05
N ILE A 99 3.49 -13.51 -10.20
CA ILE A 99 4.84 -13.93 -10.56
C ILE A 99 4.89 -15.42 -10.90
N GLN A 100 4.27 -16.27 -10.08
CA GLN A 100 4.37 -17.72 -10.22
C GLN A 100 3.64 -18.28 -11.45
N TYR A 101 2.49 -17.72 -11.80
CA TYR A 101 1.58 -18.32 -12.77
C TYR A 101 1.39 -17.51 -14.06
N PHE A 102 1.80 -16.24 -14.08
CA PHE A 102 1.54 -15.33 -15.20
C PHE A 102 2.81 -14.68 -15.79
N THR A 103 3.98 -14.98 -15.19
CA THR A 103 5.25 -14.43 -15.67
C THR A 103 6.32 -15.52 -15.72
N GLU A 104 7.31 -15.29 -16.56
CA GLU A 104 8.54 -16.10 -16.63
C GLU A 104 9.74 -15.21 -16.31
N GLY A 105 10.93 -15.80 -16.14
CA GLY A 105 12.16 -15.04 -15.89
C GLY A 105 12.22 -14.36 -14.51
N ASP A 106 13.16 -13.44 -14.40
CA ASP A 106 13.45 -12.70 -13.16
C ASP A 106 12.47 -11.53 -12.96
N VAL A 107 12.44 -10.97 -11.74
CA VAL A 107 11.47 -9.93 -11.34
C VAL A 107 12.20 -8.62 -11.07
N VAL A 108 11.83 -7.58 -11.80
CA VAL A 108 12.31 -6.21 -11.55
C VAL A 108 11.54 -5.62 -10.36
N VAL A 109 12.28 -5.12 -9.37
CA VAL A 109 11.72 -4.46 -8.20
C VAL A 109 12.30 -3.05 -8.09
N PRO A 110 11.49 -2.00 -8.29
CA PRO A 110 11.90 -0.61 -8.04
C PRO A 110 12.21 -0.38 -6.57
N VAL A 111 13.44 0.05 -6.25
CA VAL A 111 13.90 0.28 -4.88
C VAL A 111 14.22 1.76 -4.63
N PRO A 112 13.97 2.30 -3.40
CA PRO A 112 13.49 1.60 -2.21
C PRO A 112 12.06 1.07 -2.40
N ALA A 113 11.74 -0.11 -1.86
CA ALA A 113 10.47 -0.79 -2.07
C ALA A 113 9.77 -1.17 -0.75
N TYR A 114 8.46 -1.42 -0.80
CA TYR A 114 7.77 -2.09 0.29
C TYR A 114 8.46 -3.42 0.61
N PHE A 115 8.96 -3.58 1.84
CA PHE A 115 9.90 -4.63 2.20
C PHE A 115 9.45 -6.07 1.84
N PRO A 116 8.16 -6.49 1.88
CA PRO A 116 7.78 -7.81 1.37
C PRO A 116 8.05 -8.01 -0.12
N PHE A 117 8.13 -6.95 -0.92
CA PHE A 117 8.48 -7.08 -2.34
C PHE A 117 9.98 -7.33 -2.56
N LEU A 118 10.80 -7.08 -1.55
CA LEU A 118 12.22 -7.45 -1.59
C LEU A 118 12.43 -8.98 -1.55
N ASP A 119 11.47 -9.71 -0.94
CA ASP A 119 11.56 -11.16 -0.76
C ASP A 119 10.62 -11.94 -1.70
N VAL A 120 9.56 -11.28 -2.24
CA VAL A 120 8.50 -11.98 -2.98
C VAL A 120 8.99 -12.71 -4.23
N ALA A 121 10.00 -12.19 -4.91
CA ALA A 121 10.60 -12.83 -6.09
C ALA A 121 11.25 -14.17 -5.71
N GLU A 122 12.07 -14.19 -4.65
CA GLU A 122 12.73 -15.40 -4.18
C GLU A 122 11.73 -16.44 -3.66
N VAL A 123 10.71 -15.99 -2.91
CA VAL A 123 9.61 -16.87 -2.44
C VAL A 123 8.84 -17.45 -3.63
N ALA A 124 8.72 -16.72 -4.72
CA ALA A 124 8.11 -17.21 -5.96
C ALA A 124 9.05 -18.08 -6.82
N GLY A 125 10.29 -18.32 -6.38
CA GLY A 125 11.30 -19.12 -7.09
C GLY A 125 11.99 -18.38 -8.24
N ARG A 126 12.04 -17.03 -8.17
CA ARG A 126 12.66 -16.14 -9.18
C ARG A 126 13.75 -15.29 -8.53
N LYS A 127 14.64 -14.70 -9.32
CA LYS A 127 15.60 -13.70 -8.84
C LYS A 127 14.98 -12.31 -8.85
N ARG A 128 15.37 -11.50 -7.88
CA ARG A 128 15.06 -10.07 -7.84
C ARG A 128 16.14 -9.29 -8.56
N ILE A 129 15.72 -8.33 -9.39
CA ILE A 129 16.60 -7.34 -10.04
C ILE A 129 16.17 -5.96 -9.53
N ASP A 130 17.05 -5.33 -8.76
CA ASP A 130 16.78 -3.98 -8.23
C ASP A 130 17.01 -2.93 -9.31
N VAL A 131 16.07 -1.98 -9.44
CA VAL A 131 16.22 -0.78 -10.26
C VAL A 131 15.96 0.44 -9.41
N ASN A 132 16.68 1.53 -9.66
CA ASN A 132 16.54 2.74 -8.87
C ASN A 132 15.21 3.43 -9.16
N SER A 133 14.47 3.77 -8.09
CA SER A 133 13.22 4.53 -8.16
C SER A 133 13.20 5.77 -7.28
N ALA A 134 14.34 6.18 -6.74
CA ALA A 134 14.45 7.43 -5.99
C ALA A 134 14.20 8.63 -6.94
N GLY A 135 13.09 9.34 -6.71
CA GLY A 135 12.67 10.45 -7.56
C GLY A 135 11.95 10.04 -8.86
N GLY A 136 11.60 8.76 -9.02
CA GLY A 136 10.92 8.20 -10.17
C GLY A 136 11.58 6.93 -10.72
N LEU A 137 10.87 6.20 -11.57
CA LEU A 137 11.36 4.94 -12.12
C LEU A 137 12.45 5.19 -13.19
N ASN A 138 13.61 4.54 -13.04
CA ASN A 138 14.68 4.57 -14.04
C ASN A 138 14.37 3.62 -15.19
N LEU A 139 13.75 4.12 -16.26
CA LEU A 139 13.35 3.31 -17.41
C LEU A 139 14.52 2.67 -18.16
N ALA A 140 15.71 3.29 -18.14
CA ALA A 140 16.89 2.69 -18.80
C ALA A 140 17.36 1.43 -18.05
N GLU A 141 17.32 1.43 -16.72
CA GLU A 141 17.61 0.24 -15.92
C GLU A 141 16.53 -0.85 -16.11
N VAL A 142 15.25 -0.44 -16.19
CA VAL A 142 14.13 -1.38 -16.49
C VAL A 142 14.31 -2.03 -17.84
N GLU A 143 14.62 -1.24 -18.89
CA GLU A 143 14.87 -1.77 -20.24
C GLU A 143 16.05 -2.74 -20.25
N ALA A 144 17.15 -2.39 -19.58
CA ALA A 144 18.32 -3.26 -19.48
C ALA A 144 17.98 -4.58 -18.76
N ALA A 145 17.17 -4.55 -17.70
CA ALA A 145 16.73 -5.76 -17.00
C ALA A 145 15.88 -6.66 -17.90
N PHE A 146 14.91 -6.11 -18.61
CA PHE A 146 14.08 -6.87 -19.57
C PHE A 146 14.90 -7.45 -20.72
N ALA A 147 15.84 -6.68 -21.28
CA ALA A 147 16.75 -7.16 -22.33
C ALA A 147 17.65 -8.32 -21.86
N ASN A 148 17.90 -8.43 -20.54
CA ASN A 148 18.67 -9.51 -19.93
C ASN A 148 17.78 -10.64 -19.36
N GLY A 149 16.50 -10.71 -19.72
CA GLY A 149 15.62 -11.84 -19.42
C GLY A 149 14.75 -11.70 -18.20
N ALA A 150 14.62 -10.50 -17.61
CA ALA A 150 13.57 -10.25 -16.63
C ALA A 150 12.20 -10.35 -17.30
N GLY A 151 11.28 -11.09 -16.70
CA GLY A 151 9.95 -11.35 -17.27
C GLY A 151 8.83 -10.56 -16.63
N SER A 152 9.13 -9.78 -15.58
CA SER A 152 8.13 -8.92 -14.94
C SER A 152 8.75 -7.77 -14.16
N ILE A 153 7.91 -6.76 -13.90
CA ILE A 153 8.19 -5.66 -12.98
C ILE A 153 7.03 -5.49 -12.01
N ILE A 154 7.31 -5.17 -10.74
CA ILE A 154 6.31 -4.77 -9.76
C ILE A 154 6.25 -3.24 -9.73
N VAL A 155 5.13 -2.66 -10.11
CA VAL A 155 4.88 -1.21 -10.04
C VAL A 155 3.88 -0.93 -8.92
N THR A 156 4.32 -0.30 -7.84
CA THR A 156 3.42 0.14 -6.77
C THR A 156 2.93 1.56 -7.10
N ASN A 157 1.64 1.72 -7.37
CA ASN A 157 1.04 3.00 -7.74
C ASN A 157 -0.26 3.27 -6.95
N PRO A 158 -0.28 4.20 -6.01
CA PRO A 158 0.81 5.12 -5.53
C PRO A 158 2.00 4.41 -4.89
N PHE A 159 3.17 5.02 -5.01
CA PHE A 159 4.44 4.41 -4.63
C PHE A 159 4.66 4.42 -3.11
N ASN A 160 5.05 3.29 -2.56
CA ASN A 160 5.45 3.13 -1.16
C ASN A 160 6.92 2.66 -1.11
N PRO A 161 7.86 3.46 -0.51
CA PRO A 161 7.61 4.43 0.55
C PRO A 161 7.51 5.92 0.12
N GLY A 162 7.76 6.30 -1.12
CA GLY A 162 7.91 7.69 -1.55
C GLY A 162 6.61 8.50 -1.65
N GLY A 163 5.44 7.85 -1.73
CA GLY A 163 4.14 8.52 -1.76
C GLY A 163 3.81 9.28 -3.04
N TYR A 164 4.57 9.11 -4.12
CA TYR A 164 4.25 9.72 -5.42
C TYR A 164 3.25 8.87 -6.22
N VAL A 165 2.58 9.52 -7.17
CA VAL A 165 1.64 8.89 -8.10
C VAL A 165 2.24 8.92 -9.49
N PHE A 166 2.24 7.80 -10.20
CA PHE A 166 2.73 7.74 -11.57
C PHE A 166 1.77 8.47 -12.52
N THR A 167 2.33 9.21 -13.45
CA THR A 167 1.56 9.77 -14.57
C THR A 167 1.22 8.70 -15.60
N GLU A 168 0.16 8.92 -16.39
CA GLU A 168 -0.22 8.04 -17.50
C GLU A 168 0.96 7.77 -18.43
N LYS A 169 1.69 8.81 -18.81
CA LYS A 169 2.89 8.69 -19.65
C LYS A 169 3.94 7.72 -19.07
N GLN A 170 4.23 7.83 -17.75
CA GLN A 170 5.22 6.95 -17.12
C GLN A 170 4.75 5.49 -17.09
N LEU A 171 3.45 5.26 -16.86
CA LEU A 171 2.87 3.91 -16.91
C LEU A 171 2.87 3.34 -18.32
N ASP A 172 2.53 4.13 -19.33
CA ASP A 172 2.57 3.71 -20.73
C ASP A 172 4.00 3.39 -21.20
N GLU A 173 4.99 4.17 -20.77
CA GLU A 173 6.40 3.93 -21.09
C GLU A 173 6.90 2.59 -20.52
N VAL A 174 6.59 2.26 -19.26
CA VAL A 174 6.98 0.97 -18.68
C VAL A 174 6.22 -0.20 -19.31
N CYS A 175 4.93 -0.02 -19.64
CA CYS A 175 4.13 -1.03 -20.32
C CYS A 175 4.61 -1.26 -21.76
N ALA A 176 5.04 -0.21 -22.45
CA ALA A 176 5.64 -0.35 -23.78
C ALA A 176 6.96 -1.14 -23.75
N LEU A 177 7.81 -0.91 -22.74
CA LEU A 177 9.01 -1.72 -22.53
C LEU A 177 8.65 -3.17 -22.22
N ALA A 178 7.70 -3.42 -21.32
CA ALA A 178 7.25 -4.78 -21.03
C ALA A 178 6.76 -5.50 -22.29
N ARG A 179 5.92 -4.84 -23.10
CA ARG A 179 5.42 -5.39 -24.38
C ARG A 179 6.56 -5.69 -25.37
N LYS A 180 7.54 -4.81 -25.48
CA LYS A 180 8.71 -4.98 -26.37
C LYS A 180 9.51 -6.24 -26.06
N TYR A 181 9.63 -6.59 -24.78
CA TYR A 181 10.44 -7.72 -24.33
C TYR A 181 9.62 -8.96 -23.89
N GLY A 182 8.30 -8.95 -24.07
CA GLY A 182 7.42 -10.06 -23.66
C GLY A 182 7.30 -10.21 -22.13
N ALA A 183 7.57 -9.13 -21.41
CA ALA A 183 7.45 -9.09 -19.96
C ALA A 183 6.06 -8.61 -19.51
N ARG A 184 5.76 -8.71 -18.20
CA ARG A 184 4.48 -8.30 -17.60
C ARG A 184 4.70 -7.19 -16.57
N VAL A 185 3.68 -6.36 -16.40
CA VAL A 185 3.63 -5.31 -15.36
C VAL A 185 2.62 -5.72 -14.29
N ILE A 186 3.10 -6.03 -13.10
CA ILE A 186 2.26 -6.33 -11.94
C ILE A 186 2.07 -5.01 -11.18
N VAL A 187 0.84 -4.50 -11.16
CA VAL A 187 0.54 -3.18 -10.58
C VAL A 187 -0.12 -3.37 -9.22
N ASP A 188 0.57 -2.94 -8.16
CA ASP A 188 0.00 -2.86 -6.82
C ASP A 188 -0.68 -1.50 -6.63
N GLU A 189 -2.02 -1.51 -6.61
CA GLU A 189 -2.88 -0.33 -6.44
C GLU A 189 -3.52 -0.24 -5.05
N ILE A 190 -2.95 -0.90 -4.04
CA ILE A 190 -3.52 -0.92 -2.67
C ILE A 190 -3.68 0.46 -2.05
N HIS A 191 -2.86 1.43 -2.47
CA HIS A 191 -2.92 2.82 -2.02
C HIS A 191 -3.70 3.75 -2.98
N ALA A 192 -4.22 3.26 -4.09
CA ALA A 192 -4.94 4.06 -5.08
C ALA A 192 -6.09 4.89 -4.50
N PRO A 193 -6.91 4.37 -3.55
CA PRO A 193 -7.96 5.17 -2.94
C PRO A 193 -7.47 6.35 -2.09
N LEU A 194 -6.18 6.38 -1.73
CA LEU A 194 -5.58 7.35 -0.80
C LEU A 194 -4.79 8.46 -1.54
N VAL A 195 -5.16 8.79 -2.76
CA VAL A 195 -4.61 9.94 -3.51
C VAL A 195 -5.33 11.21 -3.09
N TYR A 196 -4.59 12.22 -2.63
CA TYR A 196 -5.12 13.52 -2.21
C TYR A 196 -4.55 14.70 -2.99
N ASP A 197 -3.46 14.50 -3.73
CA ASP A 197 -2.94 15.47 -4.71
C ASP A 197 -2.72 14.76 -6.05
N GLY A 198 -3.36 15.25 -7.10
CA GLY A 198 -3.35 14.63 -8.42
C GLY A 198 -4.47 13.62 -8.63
N THR A 199 -4.28 12.73 -9.59
CA THR A 199 -5.25 11.70 -9.99
C THR A 199 -4.55 10.36 -10.13
N HIS A 200 -5.15 9.30 -9.58
CA HIS A 200 -4.68 7.94 -9.83
C HIS A 200 -5.00 7.53 -11.27
N VAL A 201 -4.03 6.91 -11.92
CA VAL A 201 -4.18 6.33 -13.25
C VAL A 201 -4.03 4.82 -13.16
N CYS A 202 -5.03 4.08 -13.65
CA CYS A 202 -4.99 2.63 -13.75
C CYS A 202 -4.21 2.22 -15.00
N ALA A 203 -3.03 1.64 -14.83
CA ALA A 203 -2.18 1.23 -15.97
C ALA A 203 -2.88 0.26 -16.91
N ALA A 204 -3.70 -0.63 -16.38
CA ALA A 204 -4.44 -1.64 -17.13
C ALA A 204 -5.53 -1.05 -18.05
N ALA A 205 -5.99 0.18 -17.80
CA ALA A 205 -7.00 0.83 -18.64
C ALA A 205 -6.52 0.99 -20.10
N ASN A 206 -5.25 1.37 -20.28
CA ASN A 206 -4.64 1.57 -21.59
C ASN A 206 -3.76 0.38 -22.03
N ASN A 207 -3.37 -0.49 -21.09
CA ASN A 207 -2.40 -1.57 -21.32
C ASN A 207 -2.91 -2.93 -20.83
N PRO A 208 -4.11 -3.37 -21.28
CA PRO A 208 -4.76 -4.59 -20.77
C PRO A 208 -4.00 -5.88 -21.10
N ASP A 209 -3.16 -5.87 -22.11
CA ASP A 209 -2.39 -7.01 -22.59
C ASP A 209 -1.18 -7.36 -21.72
N VAL A 210 -0.60 -6.39 -21.02
CA VAL A 210 0.61 -6.60 -20.21
C VAL A 210 0.40 -6.40 -18.71
N CYS A 211 -0.69 -5.74 -18.28
CA CYS A 211 -0.93 -5.43 -16.88
C CYS A 211 -1.71 -6.53 -16.14
N ILE A 212 -1.30 -6.79 -14.89
CA ILE A 212 -2.08 -7.52 -13.88
C ILE A 212 -2.19 -6.60 -12.69
N THR A 213 -3.40 -6.17 -12.34
CA THR A 213 -3.62 -5.27 -11.20
C THR A 213 -3.94 -6.06 -9.94
N VAL A 214 -3.34 -5.66 -8.82
CA VAL A 214 -3.66 -6.19 -7.49
C VAL A 214 -4.01 -5.02 -6.58
N THR A 215 -5.15 -5.09 -5.90
CA THR A 215 -5.64 -4.04 -5.01
C THR A 215 -6.31 -4.61 -3.76
N ALA A 216 -6.63 -3.76 -2.79
CA ALA A 216 -7.38 -4.16 -1.60
C ALA A 216 -7.97 -2.94 -0.87
N THR A 217 -9.03 -3.19 -0.11
CA THR A 217 -9.62 -2.22 0.82
C THR A 217 -8.80 -2.02 2.10
N SER A 218 -7.79 -2.85 2.32
CA SER A 218 -7.07 -3.00 3.60
C SER A 218 -6.34 -1.73 4.07
N LYS A 219 -5.94 -0.83 3.15
CA LYS A 219 -5.26 0.43 3.52
C LYS A 219 -6.24 1.58 3.67
N ALA A 220 -7.12 1.76 2.70
CA ALA A 220 -8.07 2.85 2.68
C ALA A 220 -9.16 2.77 3.76
N TRP A 221 -9.51 1.58 4.24
CA TRP A 221 -10.52 1.37 5.29
C TRP A 221 -9.98 0.61 6.49
N ASN A 222 -8.66 0.43 6.57
CA ASN A 222 -7.97 -0.18 7.70
C ASN A 222 -8.47 -1.59 8.09
N VAL A 223 -8.76 -2.44 7.11
CA VAL A 223 -9.31 -3.80 7.27
C VAL A 223 -8.34 -4.93 6.92
N ALA A 224 -7.03 -4.69 7.02
CA ALA A 224 -5.99 -5.65 6.64
C ALA A 224 -6.09 -7.01 7.36
N GLY A 225 -6.59 -7.02 8.60
CA GLY A 225 -6.77 -8.24 9.39
C GLY A 225 -7.82 -9.19 8.84
N LEU A 226 -8.72 -8.71 7.97
CA LEU A 226 -9.82 -9.50 7.40
C LEU A 226 -9.41 -10.28 6.14
N LYS A 227 -8.20 -10.06 5.62
CA LYS A 227 -7.61 -10.87 4.54
C LYS A 227 -8.48 -10.99 3.29
N CYS A 228 -8.70 -9.86 2.59
CA CYS A 228 -9.36 -9.81 1.29
C CYS A 228 -8.72 -8.74 0.41
N ALA A 229 -8.04 -9.18 -0.63
CA ALA A 229 -7.55 -8.38 -1.73
C ALA A 229 -8.18 -8.86 -3.04
N GLN A 230 -7.95 -8.16 -4.12
CA GLN A 230 -8.49 -8.49 -5.43
C GLN A 230 -7.40 -8.48 -6.49
N MET A 231 -7.39 -9.51 -7.35
CA MET A 231 -6.68 -9.51 -8.62
C MET A 231 -7.67 -9.10 -9.72
N ILE A 232 -7.26 -8.16 -10.55
CA ILE A 232 -8.03 -7.66 -11.68
C ILE A 232 -7.27 -8.03 -12.96
N PHE A 233 -7.84 -8.93 -13.73
CA PHE A 233 -7.31 -9.26 -15.05
C PHE A 233 -8.03 -8.43 -16.11
N SER A 234 -7.27 -7.89 -17.05
CA SER A 234 -7.79 -6.98 -18.08
C SER A 234 -7.92 -7.63 -19.45
N ASN A 235 -7.60 -8.93 -19.56
CA ASN A 235 -7.76 -9.73 -20.78
C ASN A 235 -8.30 -11.12 -20.47
N ASP A 236 -8.80 -11.81 -21.52
CA ASP A 236 -9.46 -13.10 -21.39
C ASP A 236 -8.46 -14.25 -21.14
N GLU A 237 -7.24 -14.14 -21.62
CA GLU A 237 -6.21 -15.17 -21.47
C GLU A 237 -5.79 -15.32 -20.01
N ASP A 238 -5.53 -14.22 -19.32
CA ASP A 238 -5.19 -14.23 -17.91
C ASP A 238 -6.36 -14.75 -17.05
N ALA A 239 -7.59 -14.29 -17.34
CA ALA A 239 -8.77 -14.77 -16.63
C ALA A 239 -9.00 -16.29 -16.84
N LYS A 240 -8.75 -16.78 -18.05
CA LYS A 240 -8.81 -18.23 -18.36
C LYS A 240 -7.72 -18.99 -17.60
N THR A 241 -6.50 -18.48 -17.57
CA THR A 241 -5.39 -19.08 -16.82
C THR A 241 -5.73 -19.15 -15.34
N TRP A 242 -6.23 -18.06 -14.75
CA TRP A 242 -6.69 -18.02 -13.36
C TRP A 242 -7.77 -19.08 -13.07
N ASN A 243 -8.77 -19.18 -13.94
CA ASN A 243 -9.87 -20.13 -13.75
C ASN A 243 -9.38 -21.59 -13.82
N ALA A 244 -8.37 -21.87 -14.61
CA ALA A 244 -7.76 -23.20 -14.73
C ALA A 244 -6.84 -23.57 -13.55
N MET A 245 -6.41 -22.60 -12.73
CA MET A 245 -5.56 -22.87 -11.56
C MET A 245 -6.30 -23.69 -10.50
N SER A 246 -5.54 -24.52 -9.77
CA SER A 246 -6.04 -25.25 -8.61
C SER A 246 -6.64 -24.31 -7.55
N GLY A 247 -7.79 -24.70 -6.99
CA GLY A 247 -8.37 -23.99 -5.83
C GLY A 247 -7.40 -23.86 -4.66
N VAL A 248 -6.57 -24.88 -4.42
CA VAL A 248 -5.55 -24.88 -3.35
C VAL A 248 -4.55 -23.70 -3.51
N ALA A 249 -4.17 -23.35 -4.74
CA ALA A 249 -3.27 -22.24 -4.99
C ALA A 249 -3.93 -20.87 -4.70
N LYS A 250 -5.25 -20.77 -4.89
CA LYS A 250 -6.04 -19.52 -4.79
C LYS A 250 -6.67 -19.31 -3.41
N ASP A 251 -6.65 -20.30 -2.55
CA ASP A 251 -7.32 -20.28 -1.24
C ASP A 251 -6.68 -19.28 -0.26
N GLY A 252 -7.44 -18.89 0.76
CA GLY A 252 -6.98 -18.05 1.88
C GLY A 252 -7.79 -16.78 2.11
N VAL A 253 -8.87 -16.55 1.37
CA VAL A 253 -9.77 -15.41 1.57
C VAL A 253 -10.83 -15.75 2.62
N GLY A 254 -11.01 -14.86 3.60
CA GLY A 254 -12.05 -15.03 4.62
C GLY A 254 -13.41 -14.47 4.17
N THR A 255 -14.51 -15.19 4.47
CA THR A 255 -15.88 -14.75 4.15
C THR A 255 -16.18 -13.35 4.69
N LEU A 256 -15.84 -13.05 5.95
CA LEU A 256 -16.02 -11.73 6.53
C LEU A 256 -15.16 -10.66 5.86
N GLY A 257 -14.02 -11.05 5.30
CA GLY A 257 -13.16 -10.16 4.50
C GLY A 257 -13.83 -9.71 3.21
N ILE A 258 -14.53 -10.62 2.52
CA ILE A 258 -15.29 -10.30 1.31
C ILE A 258 -16.47 -9.38 1.65
N VAL A 259 -17.24 -9.70 2.69
CA VAL A 259 -18.37 -8.87 3.16
C VAL A 259 -17.88 -7.45 3.50
N ALA A 260 -16.77 -7.33 4.20
CA ALA A 260 -16.18 -6.04 4.53
C ALA A 260 -15.70 -5.27 3.28
N ALA A 261 -15.07 -5.97 2.32
CA ALA A 261 -14.60 -5.35 1.09
C ALA A 261 -15.76 -4.85 0.21
N GLU A 262 -16.83 -5.63 0.06
CA GLU A 262 -18.08 -5.18 -0.59
C GLU A 262 -18.57 -3.87 0.06
N ALA A 263 -18.72 -3.87 1.39
CA ALA A 263 -19.22 -2.70 2.12
C ALA A 263 -18.29 -1.48 2.02
N CYS A 264 -16.96 -1.68 1.95
CA CYS A 264 -16.00 -0.59 1.74
C CYS A 264 -16.25 0.11 0.38
N TYR A 265 -16.34 -0.65 -0.70
CA TYR A 265 -16.52 -0.11 -2.05
C TYR A 265 -17.91 0.49 -2.28
N ASP A 266 -18.97 -0.12 -1.74
CA ASP A 266 -20.34 0.32 -1.96
C ASP A 266 -20.78 1.44 -1.00
N HIS A 267 -20.37 1.38 0.27
CA HIS A 267 -20.91 2.21 1.35
C HIS A 267 -19.86 2.96 2.16
N GLY A 268 -18.58 2.73 1.91
CA GLY A 268 -17.47 3.36 2.63
C GLY A 268 -16.90 4.62 1.99
N ARG A 269 -17.45 5.10 0.88
CA ARG A 269 -16.86 6.15 0.02
C ARG A 269 -16.84 7.53 0.69
N GLU A 270 -17.94 7.96 1.28
CA GLU A 270 -18.03 9.27 1.97
C GLU A 270 -17.06 9.31 3.16
N PHE A 271 -16.97 8.21 3.91
CA PHE A 271 -16.03 8.09 5.01
C PHE A 271 -14.56 8.16 4.50
N LEU A 272 -14.26 7.54 3.37
CA LEU A 272 -12.95 7.61 2.73
C LEU A 272 -12.61 9.06 2.33
N ASP A 273 -13.56 9.81 1.81
CA ASP A 273 -13.34 11.22 1.43
C ASP A 273 -13.00 12.10 2.65
N GLU A 274 -13.65 11.87 3.79
CA GLU A 274 -13.28 12.52 5.05
C GLU A 274 -11.87 12.10 5.52
N GLU A 275 -11.51 10.81 5.38
CA GLU A 275 -10.18 10.29 5.72
C GLU A 275 -9.10 10.93 4.85
N ILE A 276 -9.32 11.01 3.54
CA ILE A 276 -8.41 11.64 2.57
C ILE A 276 -8.18 13.11 2.92
N ALA A 277 -9.23 13.85 3.23
CA ALA A 277 -9.13 15.26 3.63
C ALA A 277 -8.29 15.42 4.91
N GLN A 278 -8.49 14.55 5.89
CA GLN A 278 -7.71 14.55 7.14
C GLN A 278 -6.24 14.16 6.90
N LEU A 279 -5.99 13.16 6.06
CA LEU A 279 -4.63 12.75 5.71
C LEU A 279 -3.86 13.88 5.02
N LYS A 280 -4.52 14.60 4.11
CA LYS A 280 -3.93 15.79 3.48
C LYS A 280 -3.59 16.86 4.52
N ALA A 281 -4.49 17.15 5.45
CA ALA A 281 -4.25 18.11 6.52
C ALA A 281 -3.09 17.69 7.42
N ASN A 282 -3.02 16.42 7.82
CA ASN A 282 -1.92 15.85 8.61
C ASN A 282 -0.57 15.97 7.87
N ARG A 283 -0.56 15.63 6.58
CA ARG A 283 0.62 15.74 5.72
C ARG A 283 1.12 17.19 5.66
N ASP A 284 0.22 18.13 5.35
CA ASP A 284 0.55 19.55 5.19
C ASP A 284 1.11 20.12 6.49
N TRP A 285 0.49 19.77 7.63
CA TRP A 285 0.98 20.17 8.95
C TRP A 285 2.37 19.61 9.24
N LEU A 286 2.65 18.32 8.92
CA LEU A 286 3.97 17.72 9.12
C LEU A 286 5.04 18.37 8.25
N VAL A 287 4.74 18.65 6.98
CA VAL A 287 5.64 19.32 6.04
C VAL A 287 6.06 20.68 6.56
N GLU A 288 5.15 21.42 7.20
CA GLU A 288 5.43 22.72 7.80
C GLU A 288 6.22 22.62 9.12
N ASN A 289 5.86 21.67 10.00
CA ASN A 289 6.32 21.70 11.39
C ASN A 289 7.50 20.76 11.69
N LEU A 290 7.66 19.66 10.95
CA LEU A 290 8.77 18.73 11.17
C LEU A 290 10.14 19.34 10.88
N PRO A 291 10.35 20.18 9.83
CA PRO A 291 11.63 20.87 9.60
C PRO A 291 11.98 21.88 10.69
N LYS A 292 10.99 22.47 11.35
CA LYS A 292 11.20 23.36 12.51
C LYS A 292 11.73 22.58 13.73
N ALA A 293 11.23 21.36 13.92
CA ALA A 293 11.63 20.47 15.01
C ALA A 293 12.96 19.74 14.74
N VAL A 294 13.27 19.44 13.48
CA VAL A 294 14.46 18.72 13.04
C VAL A 294 15.14 19.52 11.91
N PRO A 295 15.98 20.51 12.22
CA PRO A 295 16.68 21.28 11.20
C PRO A 295 17.52 20.39 10.26
N GLY A 296 17.38 20.60 8.95
CA GLY A 296 18.07 19.84 7.91
C GLY A 296 17.36 18.57 7.47
N ILE A 297 16.19 18.24 8.04
CA ILE A 297 15.38 17.11 7.52
C ILE A 297 14.84 17.45 6.14
N GLU A 298 14.89 16.46 5.25
CA GLU A 298 14.30 16.55 3.92
C GLU A 298 13.07 15.62 3.87
N ILE A 299 11.98 16.11 3.30
CA ILE A 299 10.71 15.41 3.19
C ILE A 299 10.38 15.22 1.72
N GLU A 300 10.27 13.97 1.27
CA GLU A 300 9.58 13.68 0.02
C GLU A 300 8.09 13.86 0.29
N VAL A 301 7.53 14.99 -0.19
CA VAL A 301 6.12 15.34 0.10
C VAL A 301 5.21 14.38 -0.63
N PRO A 302 4.49 13.49 0.09
CA PRO A 302 3.66 12.50 -0.57
C PRO A 302 2.41 13.14 -1.18
N ALA A 303 2.03 12.69 -2.37
CA ALA A 303 0.77 13.04 -3.04
C ALA A 303 -0.35 12.04 -2.71
N ALA A 304 0.02 10.91 -2.10
CA ALA A 304 -0.86 9.81 -1.76
C ALA A 304 -0.35 9.03 -0.55
N THR A 305 -1.10 8.03 -0.13
CA THR A 305 -0.81 7.18 1.03
C THR A 305 -0.95 7.93 2.36
N TYR A 306 -0.60 7.31 3.45
CA TYR A 306 -0.43 7.95 4.76
C TYR A 306 0.97 7.69 5.32
N LEU A 307 1.93 7.56 4.41
CA LEU A 307 3.32 7.23 4.70
C LEU A 307 4.22 8.34 4.17
N MET A 308 5.15 8.79 4.99
CA MET A 308 6.09 9.85 4.65
C MET A 308 7.52 9.33 4.79
N PHE A 309 8.32 9.45 3.74
CA PHE A 309 9.69 8.99 3.72
C PHE A 309 10.63 10.16 4.03
N LEU A 310 11.20 10.14 5.22
CA LEU A 310 11.99 11.22 5.82
C LEU A 310 13.47 10.95 5.61
N ASN A 311 14.24 11.95 5.18
CA ASN A 311 15.69 11.85 5.00
C ASN A 311 16.42 12.72 6.04
N PHE A 312 17.26 12.07 6.84
CA PHE A 312 18.03 12.66 7.94
C PHE A 312 19.49 12.94 7.59
N LYS A 313 19.88 12.80 6.31
CA LYS A 313 21.28 12.95 5.86
C LYS A 313 21.91 14.29 6.26
N ASN A 314 21.12 15.37 6.26
CA ASN A 314 21.59 16.73 6.57
C ASN A 314 21.19 17.17 7.98
N THR A 315 20.92 16.23 8.88
CA THR A 315 20.57 16.49 10.28
C THR A 315 21.68 16.01 11.22
N LYS A 316 21.54 16.32 12.51
CA LYS A 316 22.42 15.77 13.56
C LYS A 316 22.32 14.24 13.71
N LEU A 317 21.37 13.57 13.04
CA LEU A 317 21.18 12.11 13.06
C LEU A 317 21.87 11.40 11.88
N VAL A 318 22.71 12.05 11.12
CA VAL A 318 23.35 11.52 9.90
C VAL A 318 24.13 10.22 10.13
N ASP A 319 24.78 10.06 11.27
CA ASP A 319 25.59 8.88 11.63
C ASP A 319 24.79 7.81 12.38
N GLU A 320 23.49 8.01 12.59
CA GLU A 320 22.62 7.14 13.33
C GLU A 320 21.71 6.30 12.39
N LYS A 321 21.09 5.27 12.95
CA LYS A 321 19.89 4.63 12.38
C LYS A 321 18.69 5.44 12.87
N PRO A 322 18.10 6.33 12.03
CA PRO A 322 17.22 7.38 12.54
C PRO A 322 15.99 6.82 13.24
N ALA A 323 15.33 5.77 12.72
CA ALA A 323 14.15 5.21 13.36
C ALA A 323 14.49 4.54 14.71
N ALA A 324 15.60 3.80 14.78
CA ALA A 324 16.04 3.18 16.04
C ALA A 324 16.43 4.22 17.09
N TRP A 325 17.09 5.30 16.66
CA TRP A 325 17.48 6.40 17.54
C TRP A 325 16.24 7.14 18.08
N LEU A 326 15.29 7.51 17.21
CA LEU A 326 14.05 8.19 17.59
C LEU A 326 13.20 7.35 18.54
N ARG A 327 13.11 6.05 18.32
CA ARG A 327 12.39 5.16 19.26
C ARG A 327 13.03 5.17 20.64
N ARG A 328 14.37 5.18 20.74
CA ARG A 328 15.09 5.14 22.00
C ARG A 328 14.99 6.46 22.75
N HIS A 329 15.20 7.58 22.05
CA HIS A 329 15.40 8.90 22.66
C HIS A 329 14.15 9.77 22.64
N ALA A 330 13.30 9.66 21.61
CA ALA A 330 12.04 10.40 21.47
C ALA A 330 10.80 9.59 21.83
N LYS A 331 10.91 8.27 22.01
CA LYS A 331 9.75 7.37 22.20
C LYS A 331 8.74 7.47 21.04
N VAL A 332 9.26 7.58 19.82
CA VAL A 332 8.48 7.57 18.57
C VAL A 332 9.03 6.46 17.69
N ALA A 333 8.20 5.48 17.34
CA ALA A 333 8.57 4.35 16.51
C ALA A 333 8.23 4.63 15.04
N MET A 334 9.19 4.43 14.15
CA MET A 334 9.07 4.47 12.69
C MET A 334 9.70 3.22 12.10
N ASN A 335 9.52 2.97 10.78
CA ASN A 335 10.31 1.97 10.08
C ASN A 335 11.69 2.53 9.72
N GLU A 336 12.72 1.70 9.84
CA GLU A 336 14.06 2.07 9.39
C GLU A 336 14.10 2.11 7.85
N GLY A 337 14.72 3.12 7.28
CA GLY A 337 14.76 3.27 5.82
C GLY A 337 15.48 2.11 5.13
N MET A 338 16.51 1.54 5.76
CA MET A 338 17.24 0.38 5.22
C MET A 338 16.37 -0.89 5.08
N ASP A 339 15.25 -0.99 5.79
CA ASP A 339 14.29 -2.09 5.62
C ASP A 339 13.63 -2.08 4.23
N PHE A 340 13.66 -0.94 3.52
CA PHE A 340 13.12 -0.78 2.17
C PHE A 340 14.15 -1.08 1.06
N GLY A 341 15.34 -1.57 1.43
CA GLY A 341 16.41 -1.92 0.50
C GLY A 341 17.30 -0.73 0.09
N PRO A 342 17.99 -0.85 -1.04
CA PRO A 342 18.85 0.22 -1.57
C PRO A 342 18.12 1.56 -1.67
N GLY A 343 18.82 2.65 -1.34
CA GLY A 343 18.24 4.00 -1.27
C GLY A 343 17.61 4.37 0.08
N GLY A 344 17.51 3.43 1.04
CA GLY A 344 16.94 3.67 2.36
C GLY A 344 17.90 4.24 3.41
N LYS A 345 19.20 4.39 3.09
CA LYS A 345 20.20 4.90 4.03
C LYS A 345 19.86 6.33 4.50
N HIS A 346 20.05 6.60 5.80
CA HIS A 346 19.70 7.86 6.48
C HIS A 346 18.19 8.21 6.45
N ARG A 347 17.33 7.26 6.15
CA ARG A 347 15.89 7.50 6.02
C ARG A 347 15.09 6.76 7.10
N ALA A 348 13.88 7.27 7.36
CA ALA A 348 12.86 6.59 8.14
C ALA A 348 11.49 6.80 7.50
N ARG A 349 10.61 5.80 7.58
CA ARG A 349 9.23 5.95 7.10
C ARG A 349 8.28 6.15 8.28
N MET A 350 7.58 7.28 8.26
CA MET A 350 6.56 7.67 9.24
C MET A 350 5.16 7.38 8.70
N ASN A 351 4.31 6.77 9.51
CA ASN A 351 2.87 6.70 9.28
C ASN A 351 2.21 7.92 9.95
N PHE A 352 1.41 8.68 9.21
CA PHE A 352 0.70 9.86 9.72
C PHE A 352 -0.83 9.70 9.72
N ALA A 353 -1.37 8.46 9.53
CA ALA A 353 -2.79 8.16 9.70
C ALA A 353 -3.13 8.01 11.19
N THR A 354 -3.13 9.13 11.89
CA THR A 354 -3.46 9.25 13.32
C THR A 354 -4.06 10.62 13.60
N SER A 355 -4.45 10.90 14.85
CA SER A 355 -5.00 12.20 15.21
C SER A 355 -3.96 13.31 15.17
N PRO A 356 -4.37 14.57 14.92
CA PRO A 356 -3.47 15.72 14.96
C PRO A 356 -2.71 15.81 16.30
N GLU A 357 -3.35 15.54 17.42
CA GLU A 357 -2.74 15.62 18.75
C GLU A 357 -1.60 14.61 18.93
N ILE A 358 -1.72 13.40 18.35
CA ILE A 358 -0.66 12.39 18.39
C ILE A 358 0.51 12.83 17.50
N LEU A 359 0.24 13.45 16.35
CA LEU A 359 1.30 13.98 15.48
C LEU A 359 2.03 15.16 16.13
N GLU A 360 1.30 16.09 16.75
CA GLU A 360 1.89 17.21 17.50
C GLU A 360 2.80 16.72 18.62
N GLU A 361 2.34 15.76 19.41
CA GLU A 361 3.13 15.14 20.46
C GLU A 361 4.35 14.40 19.91
N ALA A 362 4.21 13.69 18.79
CA ALA A 362 5.34 13.01 18.13
C ALA A 362 6.40 14.02 17.69
N VAL A 363 6.02 15.11 17.00
CA VAL A 363 6.94 16.15 16.54
C VAL A 363 7.59 16.85 17.73
N ARG A 364 6.84 17.15 18.80
CA ARG A 364 7.38 17.74 20.04
C ARG A 364 8.43 16.83 20.69
N ARG A 365 8.18 15.51 20.77
CA ARG A 365 9.14 14.54 21.33
C ARG A 365 10.39 14.44 20.48
N ILE A 366 10.23 14.36 19.15
CA ILE A 366 11.35 14.31 18.19
C ILE A 366 12.22 15.55 18.34
N GLY A 367 11.63 16.75 18.28
CA GLY A 367 12.36 18.00 18.39
C GLY A 367 13.07 18.14 19.73
N GLY A 368 12.39 17.79 20.85
CA GLY A 368 12.98 17.81 22.18
C GLY A 368 14.16 16.83 22.37
N ALA A 369 14.15 15.70 21.67
CA ALA A 369 15.26 14.75 21.67
C ALA A 369 16.43 15.24 20.79
N VAL A 370 16.14 15.72 19.57
CA VAL A 370 17.17 16.23 18.62
C VAL A 370 17.87 17.49 19.15
N ALA A 371 17.16 18.34 19.88
CA ALA A 371 17.76 19.54 20.49
C ALA A 371 18.83 19.23 21.55
N LYS A 372 18.85 18.01 22.10
CA LYS A 372 19.84 17.56 23.10
C LYS A 372 21.11 16.98 22.49
N LEU A 373 21.15 16.78 21.16
CA LEU A 373 22.35 16.45 20.40
C LEU A 373 23.18 17.71 20.12
#